data_6899c1b585b606e1fd4bed4ca2043892
#
_entry.id   6899c1b585b606e1fd4bed4ca2043892
#
_cell.length_a   1.000
_cell.length_b   1.000
_cell.length_c   1.000
_cell.angle_alpha   90.00
_cell.angle_beta   90.00
_cell.angle_gamma   90.00
#
_symmetry.space_group_name_H-M   'P 1'
#
loop_
_entity.id
_entity.type
_entity.pdbx_description
1 polymer ?
#
loop_
_entity_poly.entity_id
_entity_poly.type
_entity_poly.pdbx_seq_one_letter_code
_entity_poly.pdbx_strand_id
1 'polypeptide(L)'
;MPESSDPVGLFGKFNASFLMAITPEYRKIRSARTPGIPRRQHEKYRFAIEPKYTTVDDVKIRYADNGRLNAPTVLLLSPLPQSILCYDLIWKNLGEHFHLVALDLPGFGGSGGGVEYMNFPAQGDFLDKFIRIMDLHRTHILGPDVGMPAALHYVLNHEHDVASLILGDGPAISPSSNGSIINKMVNSAFWRLVFKLTDNQAFVEGAYRLAVVDYVPSNEEIADYLACYKGRIGTITRW
;
A
#
# COMPACT_ATOMS: atom_id res chain seq x y z
N MET A 1 15.71 24.21 -14.99
CA MET A 1 14.71 23.97 -13.94
C MET A 1 15.43 23.24 -12.83
N PRO A 2 15.24 23.50 -11.54
CA PRO A 2 15.91 22.72 -10.52
C PRO A 2 15.47 21.27 -10.64
N GLU A 3 16.46 20.37 -10.70
CA GLU A 3 16.24 18.91 -10.57
C GLU A 3 15.40 18.66 -9.33
N SER A 4 14.33 17.86 -9.46
CA SER A 4 13.55 17.47 -8.29
C SER A 4 14.46 16.65 -7.39
N SER A 5 14.82 17.20 -6.23
CA SER A 5 15.68 16.50 -5.27
C SER A 5 15.00 15.19 -4.84
N ASP A 6 15.80 14.12 -4.69
CA ASP A 6 15.33 12.85 -4.14
C ASP A 6 14.57 13.10 -2.82
N PRO A 7 13.30 12.70 -2.71
CA PRO A 7 12.47 12.98 -1.53
C PRO A 7 12.93 12.25 -0.26
N VAL A 8 13.77 11.21 -0.41
CA VAL A 8 14.38 10.51 0.73
C VAL A 8 15.72 11.17 1.08
N GLY A 9 15.78 11.82 2.24
CA GLY A 9 17.01 12.44 2.74
C GLY A 9 18.10 11.42 3.07
N LEU A 10 19.35 11.92 3.19
CA LEU A 10 20.52 11.08 3.51
C LEU A 10 20.33 10.28 4.82
N PHE A 11 19.72 10.88 5.83
CA PHE A 11 19.45 10.24 7.11
C PHE A 11 18.47 9.06 6.96
N GLY A 12 17.39 9.24 6.20
CA GLY A 12 16.44 8.17 5.90
C GLY A 12 17.10 7.01 5.16
N LYS A 13 17.97 7.30 4.18
CA LYS A 13 18.76 6.29 3.45
C LYS A 13 19.73 5.54 4.35
N PHE A 14 20.39 6.26 5.26
CA PHE A 14 21.30 5.66 6.24
C PHE A 14 20.53 4.72 7.19
N ASN A 15 19.43 5.19 7.77
CA ASN A 15 18.58 4.38 8.67
C ASN A 15 18.02 3.16 7.95
N ALA A 16 17.54 3.28 6.71
CA ALA A 16 17.10 2.13 5.91
C ALA A 16 18.24 1.11 5.72
N SER A 17 19.44 1.59 5.39
CA SER A 17 20.63 0.73 5.23
C SER A 17 21.02 0.03 6.53
N PHE A 18 20.94 0.74 7.66
CA PHE A 18 21.19 0.19 8.98
C PHE A 18 20.20 -0.91 9.34
N LEU A 19 18.90 -0.65 9.21
CA LEU A 19 17.85 -1.64 9.47
C LEU A 19 18.03 -2.90 8.59
N MET A 20 18.38 -2.71 7.33
CA MET A 20 18.66 -3.83 6.42
C MET A 20 19.91 -4.62 6.85
N ALA A 21 20.93 -3.95 7.38
CA ALA A 21 22.17 -4.61 7.81
C ALA A 21 22.00 -5.48 9.06
N ILE A 22 21.15 -5.03 10.00
CA ILE A 22 20.89 -5.75 11.26
C ILE A 22 19.84 -6.87 11.14
N THR A 23 19.18 -6.98 9.96
CA THR A 23 18.14 -7.97 9.72
C THR A 23 18.68 -9.09 8.83
N PRO A 24 18.86 -10.32 9.35
CA PRO A 24 19.48 -11.43 8.60
C PRO A 24 18.74 -11.80 7.32
N GLU A 25 17.42 -11.70 7.30
CA GLU A 25 16.58 -12.00 6.14
C GLU A 25 16.89 -11.07 4.97
N TYR A 26 17.20 -9.82 5.24
CA TYR A 26 17.57 -8.84 4.22
C TYR A 26 18.92 -9.11 3.58
N ARG A 27 19.84 -9.69 4.30
CA ARG A 27 21.14 -10.08 3.72
C ARG A 27 20.95 -11.11 2.61
N LYS A 28 20.04 -12.08 2.80
CA LYS A 28 19.73 -13.09 1.77
C LYS A 28 19.08 -12.46 0.54
N ILE A 29 18.11 -11.58 0.72
CA ILE A 29 17.44 -10.88 -0.39
C ILE A 29 18.44 -9.99 -1.14
N ARG A 30 19.27 -9.24 -0.41
CA ARG A 30 20.29 -8.37 -1.00
C ARG A 30 21.36 -9.15 -1.76
N SER A 31 21.77 -10.31 -1.28
CA SER A 31 22.75 -11.15 -1.98
C SER A 31 22.20 -11.82 -3.24
N ALA A 32 20.88 -12.01 -3.32
CA ALA A 32 20.19 -12.57 -4.48
C ALA A 32 19.86 -11.52 -5.56
N ARG A 33 20.01 -10.22 -5.25
CA ARG A 33 19.68 -9.14 -6.19
C ARG A 33 20.89 -8.67 -6.98
N THR A 34 20.65 -8.38 -8.25
CA THR A 34 21.61 -7.67 -9.12
C THR A 34 21.90 -6.29 -8.52
N PRO A 35 23.18 -5.89 -8.35
CA PRO A 35 23.52 -4.57 -7.88
C PRO A 35 23.01 -3.50 -8.84
N GLY A 36 22.33 -2.49 -8.29
CA GLY A 36 22.00 -1.29 -9.03
C GLY A 36 20.62 -1.32 -9.70
N ILE A 37 19.57 -1.24 -8.90
CA ILE A 37 18.29 -0.75 -9.41
C ILE A 37 18.53 0.70 -9.82
N PRO A 38 18.39 1.06 -11.12
CA PRO A 38 18.58 2.43 -11.53
C PRO A 38 17.57 3.32 -10.80
N ARG A 39 18.06 4.34 -10.12
CA ARG A 39 17.17 5.36 -9.59
C ARG A 39 16.64 6.17 -10.77
N ARG A 40 15.36 6.45 -10.72
CA ARG A 40 14.63 7.13 -11.77
C ARG A 40 15.28 8.42 -12.20
N GLN A 41 15.24 8.65 -13.52
CA GLN A 41 15.52 9.93 -14.13
C GLN A 41 14.42 10.94 -13.74
N HIS A 42 14.84 12.17 -13.47
CA HIS A 42 14.05 13.27 -12.92
C HIS A 42 13.12 13.94 -13.96
N GLU A 43 12.42 13.17 -14.77
CA GLU A 43 11.36 13.74 -15.59
C GLU A 43 10.15 14.02 -14.70
N LYS A 44 9.55 15.20 -14.89
CA LYS A 44 8.36 15.61 -14.20
C LYS A 44 7.21 14.66 -14.57
N TYR A 45 6.91 13.75 -13.67
CA TYR A 45 5.88 12.75 -13.89
C TYR A 45 4.50 13.30 -13.53
N ARG A 46 3.54 13.18 -14.43
CA ARG A 46 2.15 13.52 -14.15
C ARG A 46 1.35 12.24 -14.04
N PHE A 47 0.76 12.01 -12.88
CA PHE A 47 -0.12 10.86 -12.67
C PHE A 47 -1.37 10.93 -13.54
N ALA A 48 -1.80 9.77 -14.05
CA ALA A 48 -3.10 9.57 -14.64
C ALA A 48 -4.18 9.42 -13.57
N ILE A 49 -3.80 8.94 -12.38
CA ILE A 49 -4.67 8.84 -11.22
C ILE A 49 -4.84 10.21 -10.57
N GLU A 50 -6.09 10.64 -10.44
CA GLU A 50 -6.48 11.85 -9.71
C GLU A 50 -7.12 11.44 -8.38
N PRO A 51 -6.41 11.58 -7.23
CA PRO A 51 -6.94 11.23 -5.94
C PRO A 51 -8.13 12.08 -5.55
N LYS A 52 -9.19 11.41 -5.07
CA LYS A 52 -10.40 12.00 -4.51
C LYS A 52 -10.52 11.60 -3.04
N TYR A 53 -11.41 12.25 -2.32
CA TYR A 53 -11.70 11.93 -0.92
C TYR A 53 -13.19 11.83 -0.69
N THR A 54 -13.58 10.86 0.14
CA THR A 54 -14.93 10.73 0.70
C THR A 54 -14.83 10.49 2.21
N THR A 55 -15.96 10.46 2.90
CA THR A 55 -16.00 10.12 4.33
C THR A 55 -16.84 8.86 4.50
N VAL A 56 -16.30 7.89 5.22
CA VAL A 56 -16.97 6.64 5.60
C VAL A 56 -16.76 6.46 7.10
N ASP A 57 -17.84 6.34 7.89
CA ASP A 57 -17.79 6.26 9.35
C ASP A 57 -16.91 7.34 10.01
N ASP A 58 -17.08 8.59 9.59
CA ASP A 58 -16.30 9.75 10.03
C ASP A 58 -14.80 9.69 9.69
N VAL A 59 -14.36 8.70 8.93
CA VAL A 59 -12.98 8.57 8.45
C VAL A 59 -12.85 9.13 7.03
N LYS A 60 -11.91 10.04 6.85
CA LYS A 60 -11.55 10.56 5.52
C LYS A 60 -10.82 9.49 4.72
N ILE A 61 -11.40 9.08 3.61
CA ILE A 61 -10.91 7.99 2.76
C ILE A 61 -10.44 8.55 1.43
N ARG A 62 -9.23 8.18 1.05
CA ARG A 62 -8.64 8.50 -0.25
C ARG A 62 -8.95 7.38 -1.25
N TYR A 63 -9.45 7.77 -2.40
CA TYR A 63 -9.74 6.86 -3.50
C TYR A 63 -9.49 7.55 -4.84
N ALA A 64 -9.57 6.78 -5.90
CA ALA A 64 -9.64 7.30 -7.27
C ALA A 64 -10.72 6.56 -8.03
N ASP A 65 -11.33 7.22 -8.99
CA ASP A 65 -12.41 6.68 -9.81
C ASP A 65 -12.30 7.30 -11.22
N ASN A 66 -12.17 6.46 -12.25
CA ASN A 66 -12.06 6.89 -13.64
C ASN A 66 -13.41 7.28 -14.28
N GLY A 67 -14.52 7.06 -13.56
CA GLY A 67 -15.86 7.48 -14.00
C GLY A 67 -16.48 6.67 -15.13
N ARG A 68 -15.93 5.52 -15.50
CA ARG A 68 -16.45 4.68 -16.59
C ARG A 68 -17.58 3.74 -16.13
N LEU A 69 -18.66 4.30 -15.64
CA LEU A 69 -19.76 3.58 -14.97
C LEU A 69 -20.43 2.48 -15.79
N ASN A 70 -20.34 2.52 -17.13
CA ASN A 70 -20.98 1.54 -18.03
C ASN A 70 -20.08 0.33 -18.35
N ALA A 71 -18.94 0.16 -17.67
CA ALA A 71 -18.02 -0.95 -17.86
C ALA A 71 -17.97 -1.83 -16.59
N PRO A 72 -17.49 -3.09 -16.69
CA PRO A 72 -17.29 -3.93 -15.50
C PRO A 72 -16.35 -3.24 -14.50
N THR A 73 -16.73 -3.29 -13.23
CA THR A 73 -15.98 -2.57 -12.16
C THR A 73 -14.82 -3.39 -11.64
N VAL A 74 -13.64 -2.75 -11.51
CA VAL A 74 -12.46 -3.30 -10.83
C VAL A 74 -12.11 -2.42 -9.66
N LEU A 75 -12.14 -2.98 -8.46
CA LEU A 75 -11.70 -2.34 -7.22
C LEU A 75 -10.26 -2.76 -6.90
N LEU A 76 -9.37 -1.78 -6.82
CA LEU A 76 -7.95 -1.94 -6.62
C LEU A 76 -7.57 -1.48 -5.20
N LEU A 77 -7.19 -2.39 -4.31
CA LEU A 77 -6.79 -2.06 -2.94
C LEU A 77 -5.28 -1.78 -2.90
N SER A 78 -4.88 -0.66 -2.33
CA SER A 78 -3.45 -0.30 -2.30
C SER A 78 -2.65 -1.16 -1.31
N PRO A 79 -1.43 -1.59 -1.69
CA PRO A 79 -0.54 -2.32 -0.79
C PRO A 79 0.24 -1.40 0.15
N LEU A 80 0.79 -1.95 1.23
CA LEU A 80 1.71 -1.26 2.14
C LEU A 80 3.16 -1.41 1.62
N PRO A 81 3.99 -0.39 1.62
CA PRO A 81 3.79 1.00 2.08
C PRO A 81 3.47 1.97 0.94
N GLN A 82 2.73 1.54 -0.02
CA GLN A 82 2.33 2.34 -1.17
C GLN A 82 0.99 3.04 -0.93
N SER A 83 0.44 3.63 -1.98
CA SER A 83 -0.88 4.20 -2.06
C SER A 83 -1.53 3.82 -3.38
N ILE A 84 -2.76 4.30 -3.64
CA ILE A 84 -3.44 4.11 -4.93
C ILE A 84 -2.58 4.50 -6.14
N LEU A 85 -1.56 5.36 -5.97
CA LEU A 85 -0.67 5.76 -7.06
C LEU A 85 0.19 4.62 -7.61
N CYS A 86 0.33 3.50 -6.88
CA CYS A 86 1.03 2.32 -7.39
C CYS A 86 0.37 1.70 -8.63
N TYR A 87 -0.89 2.03 -8.88
CA TYR A 87 -1.65 1.56 -10.06
C TYR A 87 -1.56 2.49 -11.26
N ASP A 88 -0.83 3.60 -11.16
CA ASP A 88 -0.82 4.65 -12.18
C ASP A 88 -0.39 4.15 -13.57
N LEU A 89 0.62 3.27 -13.61
CA LEU A 89 1.12 2.73 -14.89
C LEU A 89 0.08 1.90 -15.67
N ILE A 90 -0.83 1.25 -14.96
CA ILE A 90 -1.87 0.41 -15.56
C ILE A 90 -3.20 1.14 -15.69
N TRP A 91 -3.36 2.29 -15.00
CA TRP A 91 -4.62 3.00 -14.87
C TRP A 91 -5.26 3.37 -16.21
N LYS A 92 -4.47 3.96 -17.10
CA LYS A 92 -4.99 4.39 -18.40
C LYS A 92 -5.40 3.21 -19.27
N ASN A 93 -4.53 2.19 -19.39
CA ASN A 93 -4.78 1.04 -20.27
C ASN A 93 -5.96 0.20 -19.77
N LEU A 94 -6.02 -0.10 -18.46
CA LEU A 94 -7.16 -0.82 -17.88
C LEU A 94 -8.44 0.03 -17.94
N GLY A 95 -8.33 1.34 -17.74
CA GLY A 95 -9.45 2.26 -17.78
C GLY A 95 -10.11 2.38 -19.16
N GLU A 96 -9.47 1.91 -20.23
CA GLU A 96 -10.11 1.79 -21.56
C GLU A 96 -11.17 0.68 -21.60
N HIS A 97 -11.13 -0.27 -20.68
CA HIS A 97 -11.99 -1.45 -20.68
C HIS A 97 -12.85 -1.58 -19.43
N PHE A 98 -12.42 -1.01 -18.30
CA PHE A 98 -13.03 -1.20 -16.99
C PHE A 98 -13.39 0.12 -16.31
N HIS A 99 -14.43 0.09 -15.48
CA HIS A 99 -14.64 1.09 -14.44
C HIS A 99 -13.64 0.80 -13.32
N LEU A 100 -12.65 1.68 -13.13
CA LEU A 100 -11.60 1.51 -12.14
C LEU A 100 -11.88 2.36 -10.91
N VAL A 101 -11.92 1.70 -9.77
CA VAL A 101 -11.93 2.36 -8.46
C VAL A 101 -10.70 1.88 -7.69
N ALA A 102 -9.82 2.78 -7.31
CA ALA A 102 -8.66 2.48 -6.46
C ALA A 102 -8.89 3.04 -5.06
N LEU A 103 -8.54 2.27 -4.03
CA LEU A 103 -8.84 2.59 -2.63
C LEU A 103 -7.60 2.45 -1.75
N ASP A 104 -7.28 3.49 -0.99
CA ASP A 104 -6.44 3.42 0.19
C ASP A 104 -7.30 2.99 1.38
N LEU A 105 -7.08 1.80 1.91
CA LEU A 105 -7.80 1.27 3.06
C LEU A 105 -7.60 2.16 4.31
N PRO A 106 -8.54 2.19 5.28
CA PRO A 106 -8.39 2.98 6.49
C PRO A 106 -7.12 2.58 7.26
N GLY A 107 -6.34 3.58 7.65
CA GLY A 107 -5.04 3.37 8.28
C GLY A 107 -3.87 3.25 7.31
N PHE A 108 -4.11 3.09 6.00
CA PHE A 108 -3.10 2.92 4.96
C PHE A 108 -3.18 4.03 3.90
N GLY A 109 -2.11 4.17 3.11
CA GLY A 109 -2.03 5.17 2.06
C GLY A 109 -2.39 6.58 2.56
N GLY A 110 -3.10 7.34 1.76
CA GLY A 110 -3.57 8.69 2.10
C GLY A 110 -4.90 8.73 2.83
N SER A 111 -5.47 7.57 3.24
CA SER A 111 -6.69 7.49 4.04
C SER A 111 -6.43 7.75 5.51
N GLY A 112 -7.43 8.28 6.23
CA GLY A 112 -7.48 8.37 7.67
C GLY A 112 -7.64 6.99 8.32
N GLY A 113 -8.04 7.00 9.61
CA GLY A 113 -8.20 5.78 10.41
C GLY A 113 -6.99 5.48 11.27
N GLY A 114 -7.22 4.83 12.38
CA GLY A 114 -6.24 4.55 13.41
C GLY A 114 -6.12 3.05 13.73
N VAL A 115 -5.76 2.76 14.97
CA VAL A 115 -5.51 1.40 15.45
C VAL A 115 -6.75 0.50 15.40
N GLU A 116 -7.94 1.07 15.43
CA GLU A 116 -9.22 0.39 15.35
C GLU A 116 -9.40 -0.40 14.04
N TYR A 117 -8.73 0.04 12.98
CA TYR A 117 -8.73 -0.64 11.67
C TYR A 117 -7.57 -1.63 11.46
N MET A 118 -6.66 -1.76 12.45
CA MET A 118 -5.50 -2.65 12.31
C MET A 118 -5.86 -4.11 12.62
N ASN A 119 -6.89 -4.64 11.97
CA ASN A 119 -7.29 -6.06 12.01
C ASN A 119 -8.12 -6.42 10.77
N PHE A 120 -8.11 -7.69 10.39
CA PHE A 120 -8.74 -8.18 9.15
C PHE A 120 -10.26 -7.97 9.11
N PRO A 121 -11.02 -8.30 10.17
CA PRO A 121 -12.47 -8.05 10.17
C PRO A 121 -12.81 -6.58 9.98
N ALA A 122 -12.20 -5.67 10.73
CA ALA A 122 -12.49 -4.25 10.64
C ALA A 122 -12.22 -3.69 9.23
N GLN A 123 -11.19 -4.18 8.55
CA GLN A 123 -10.89 -3.79 7.16
C GLN A 123 -11.91 -4.34 6.17
N GLY A 124 -12.35 -5.59 6.35
CA GLY A 124 -13.37 -6.19 5.48
C GLY A 124 -14.75 -5.57 5.69
N ASP A 125 -15.15 -5.30 6.93
CA ASP A 125 -16.41 -4.60 7.25
C ASP A 125 -16.40 -3.16 6.71
N PHE A 126 -15.25 -2.50 6.76
CA PHE A 126 -15.08 -1.20 6.13
C PHE A 126 -15.22 -1.29 4.60
N LEU A 127 -14.64 -2.32 3.98
CA LEU A 127 -14.72 -2.51 2.54
C LEU A 127 -16.17 -2.68 2.08
N ASP A 128 -17.01 -3.40 2.83
CA ASP A 128 -18.46 -3.50 2.58
C ASP A 128 -19.13 -2.12 2.55
N LYS A 129 -18.84 -1.29 3.56
CA LYS A 129 -19.40 0.07 3.64
C LYS A 129 -18.96 0.94 2.47
N PHE A 130 -17.67 0.88 2.11
CA PHE A 130 -17.15 1.64 0.98
C PHE A 130 -17.81 1.21 -0.34
N ILE A 131 -17.91 -0.10 -0.60
CA ILE A 131 -18.55 -0.66 -1.79
C ILE A 131 -20.00 -0.19 -1.90
N ARG A 132 -20.77 -0.20 -0.79
CA ARG A 132 -22.15 0.30 -0.76
C ARG A 132 -22.26 1.80 -1.01
N ILE A 133 -21.40 2.61 -0.38
CA ILE A 133 -21.39 4.07 -0.56
C ILE A 133 -21.06 4.45 -2.01
N MET A 134 -20.16 3.70 -2.65
CA MET A 134 -19.77 3.91 -4.03
C MET A 134 -20.72 3.24 -5.04
N ASP A 135 -21.77 2.57 -4.58
CA ASP A 135 -22.76 1.85 -5.41
C ASP A 135 -22.10 0.85 -6.39
N LEU A 136 -21.10 0.10 -5.90
CA LEU A 136 -20.36 -0.87 -6.71
C LEU A 136 -21.05 -2.24 -6.65
N HIS A 137 -21.35 -2.81 -7.82
CA HIS A 137 -22.03 -4.09 -7.95
C HIS A 137 -21.22 -5.07 -8.76
N ARG A 138 -21.23 -6.36 -8.37
CA ARG A 138 -20.52 -7.45 -9.06
C ARG A 138 -19.09 -7.06 -9.43
N THR A 139 -18.35 -6.64 -8.42
CA THR A 139 -17.02 -6.04 -8.57
C THR A 139 -15.93 -7.10 -8.70
N HIS A 140 -14.98 -6.90 -9.62
CA HIS A 140 -13.70 -7.59 -9.60
C HIS A 140 -12.83 -6.93 -8.55
N ILE A 141 -12.27 -7.68 -7.60
CA ILE A 141 -11.46 -7.13 -6.50
C ILE A 141 -10.02 -7.58 -6.65
N LEU A 142 -9.08 -6.64 -6.67
CA LEU A 142 -7.65 -6.87 -6.58
C LEU A 142 -7.16 -6.48 -5.18
N GLY A 143 -6.78 -7.48 -4.37
CA GLY A 143 -6.30 -7.30 -3.00
C GLY A 143 -4.86 -7.82 -2.82
N PRO A 144 -3.84 -7.02 -3.09
CA PRO A 144 -2.46 -7.36 -2.76
C PRO A 144 -2.13 -6.97 -1.32
N ASP A 145 -1.14 -7.63 -0.71
CA ASP A 145 -0.55 -7.30 0.59
C ASP A 145 -1.62 -7.07 1.68
N VAL A 146 -1.68 -5.90 2.32
CA VAL A 146 -2.71 -5.56 3.33
C VAL A 146 -4.14 -5.56 2.78
N GLY A 147 -4.31 -5.42 1.48
CA GLY A 147 -5.60 -5.55 0.80
C GLY A 147 -6.12 -6.98 0.73
N MET A 148 -5.23 -7.98 0.80
CA MET A 148 -5.62 -9.40 0.70
C MET A 148 -6.57 -9.84 1.82
N PRO A 149 -6.27 -9.65 3.11
CA PRO A 149 -7.19 -10.06 4.18
C PRO A 149 -8.50 -9.27 4.19
N ALA A 150 -8.47 -7.98 3.83
CA ALA A 150 -9.68 -7.18 3.69
C ALA A 150 -10.60 -7.73 2.58
N ALA A 151 -10.04 -8.02 1.41
CA ALA A 151 -10.75 -8.61 0.28
C ALA A 151 -11.29 -10.00 0.62
N LEU A 152 -10.49 -10.86 1.27
CA LEU A 152 -10.92 -12.20 1.70
C LEU A 152 -12.08 -12.13 2.68
N HIS A 153 -11.99 -11.27 3.71
CA HIS A 153 -13.07 -11.12 4.69
C HIS A 153 -14.36 -10.66 4.02
N TYR A 154 -14.27 -9.67 3.12
CA TYR A 154 -15.43 -9.18 2.38
C TYR A 154 -16.06 -10.29 1.53
N VAL A 155 -15.27 -10.98 0.72
CA VAL A 155 -15.77 -12.01 -0.22
C VAL A 155 -16.43 -13.17 0.52
N LEU A 156 -15.87 -13.63 1.65
CA LEU A 156 -16.46 -14.72 2.45
C LEU A 156 -17.84 -14.37 3.00
N ASN A 157 -18.18 -13.10 3.13
CA ASN A 157 -19.49 -12.65 3.61
C ASN A 157 -20.41 -12.15 2.48
N HIS A 158 -19.88 -11.94 1.26
CA HIS A 158 -20.58 -11.31 0.14
C HIS A 158 -20.25 -11.97 -1.21
N GLU A 159 -20.17 -13.29 -1.25
CA GLU A 159 -19.73 -14.06 -2.44
C GLU A 159 -20.53 -13.76 -3.72
N HIS A 160 -21.83 -13.47 -3.59
CA HIS A 160 -22.72 -13.19 -4.71
C HIS A 160 -22.51 -11.79 -5.33
N ASP A 161 -21.87 -10.88 -4.61
CA ASP A 161 -21.61 -9.50 -5.04
C ASP A 161 -20.24 -9.34 -5.69
N VAL A 162 -19.45 -10.42 -5.76
CA VAL A 162 -18.09 -10.41 -6.31
C VAL A 162 -18.06 -11.13 -7.65
N ALA A 163 -17.58 -10.45 -8.69
CA ALA A 163 -17.40 -11.04 -10.02
C ALA A 163 -16.13 -11.92 -10.08
N SER A 164 -15.04 -11.49 -9.49
CA SER A 164 -13.81 -12.28 -9.31
C SER A 164 -12.92 -11.67 -8.23
N LEU A 165 -12.01 -12.48 -7.70
CA LEU A 165 -11.05 -12.07 -6.69
C LEU A 165 -9.64 -12.41 -7.17
N ILE A 166 -8.76 -11.40 -7.15
CA ILE A 166 -7.33 -11.53 -7.45
C ILE A 166 -6.56 -11.18 -6.17
N LEU A 167 -5.82 -12.13 -5.64
CA LEU A 167 -5.05 -11.98 -4.41
C LEU A 167 -3.56 -12.09 -4.70
N GLY A 168 -2.75 -11.33 -3.99
CA GLY A 168 -1.31 -11.35 -4.12
C GLY A 168 -0.59 -11.06 -2.83
N ASP A 169 0.27 -11.99 -2.42
CA ASP A 169 1.36 -11.83 -1.44
C ASP A 169 1.01 -11.10 -0.14
N GLY A 170 -0.17 -11.39 0.42
CA GLY A 170 -0.66 -10.81 1.66
C GLY A 170 -0.77 -11.80 2.80
N PRO A 171 -0.98 -11.35 4.04
CA PRO A 171 -1.22 -12.22 5.17
C PRO A 171 -2.62 -12.86 5.07
N ALA A 172 -2.67 -14.19 4.99
CA ALA A 172 -3.92 -14.94 5.02
C ALA A 172 -4.31 -15.38 6.43
N ILE A 173 -3.35 -15.43 7.35
CA ILE A 173 -3.50 -15.89 8.73
C ILE A 173 -2.84 -14.87 9.67
N SER A 174 -3.51 -14.53 10.77
CA SER A 174 -2.95 -13.69 11.82
C SER A 174 -2.76 -14.52 13.11
N PRO A 175 -1.59 -14.47 13.75
CA PRO A 175 -0.35 -13.83 13.29
C PRO A 175 0.34 -14.63 12.18
N SER A 176 0.96 -13.93 11.24
CA SER A 176 1.77 -14.55 10.19
C SER A 176 3.02 -15.19 10.82
N SER A 177 3.38 -16.38 10.37
CA SER A 177 4.55 -17.15 10.87
C SER A 177 5.69 -17.29 9.85
N ASN A 178 5.67 -16.52 8.76
CA ASN A 178 6.63 -16.66 7.66
C ASN A 178 8.07 -16.18 7.96
N GLY A 179 8.35 -15.71 9.18
CA GLY A 179 9.68 -15.26 9.60
C GLY A 179 10.14 -13.91 8.99
N SER A 180 9.29 -13.22 8.24
CA SER A 180 9.62 -11.92 7.65
C SER A 180 9.91 -10.86 8.72
N ILE A 181 10.55 -9.74 8.31
CA ILE A 181 10.76 -8.60 9.20
C ILE A 181 9.42 -8.01 9.68
N ILE A 182 8.41 -8.05 8.84
CA ILE A 182 7.06 -7.59 9.18
C ILE A 182 6.52 -8.44 10.33
N ASN A 183 6.69 -9.76 10.28
CA ASN A 183 6.32 -10.66 11.36
C ASN A 183 7.05 -10.31 12.68
N LYS A 184 8.36 -10.05 12.65
CA LYS A 184 9.11 -9.59 13.82
C LYS A 184 8.60 -8.24 14.34
N MET A 185 8.30 -7.31 13.44
CA MET A 185 7.76 -5.99 13.74
C MET A 185 6.41 -6.10 14.48
N VAL A 186 5.52 -6.98 14.04
CA VAL A 186 4.18 -7.14 14.61
C VAL A 186 4.22 -7.92 15.94
N ASN A 187 5.05 -8.96 16.03
CA ASN A 187 5.04 -9.91 17.15
C ASN A 187 6.00 -9.58 18.28
N SER A 188 6.92 -8.60 18.13
CA SER A 188 7.90 -8.23 19.14
C SER A 188 7.72 -6.80 19.63
N ALA A 189 7.53 -6.62 20.95
CA ALA A 189 7.44 -5.28 21.55
C ALA A 189 8.72 -4.45 21.31
N PHE A 190 9.89 -5.11 21.34
CA PHE A 190 11.17 -4.46 21.04
C PHE A 190 11.21 -3.96 19.60
N TRP A 191 10.88 -4.80 18.62
CA TRP A 191 10.88 -4.41 17.21
C TRP A 191 9.81 -3.36 16.91
N ARG A 192 8.62 -3.44 17.52
CA ARG A 192 7.61 -2.38 17.42
C ARG A 192 8.14 -1.03 17.90
N LEU A 193 8.89 -1.02 19.01
CA LEU A 193 9.53 0.21 19.51
C LEU A 193 10.59 0.72 18.51
N VAL A 194 11.45 -0.15 17.99
CA VAL A 194 12.47 0.21 16.99
C VAL A 194 11.81 0.84 15.76
N PHE A 195 10.77 0.22 15.21
CA PHE A 195 10.06 0.75 14.06
C PHE A 195 9.27 2.04 14.36
N LYS A 196 8.71 2.16 15.55
CA LYS A 196 8.06 3.42 15.99
C LYS A 196 9.05 4.59 16.05
N LEU A 197 10.31 4.32 16.41
CA LEU A 197 11.38 5.31 16.41
C LEU A 197 12.02 5.52 15.03
N THR A 198 11.74 4.62 14.10
CA THR A 198 12.18 4.74 12.70
C THR A 198 11.28 5.75 12.00
N ASP A 199 11.87 6.68 11.28
CA ASP A 199 11.09 7.63 10.51
C ASP A 199 10.45 6.95 9.27
N ASN A 200 9.44 7.62 8.71
CA ASN A 200 8.76 7.14 7.52
C ASN A 200 9.69 7.02 6.30
N GLN A 201 10.76 7.81 6.23
CA GLN A 201 11.72 7.76 5.13
C GLN A 201 12.48 6.43 5.12
N ALA A 202 12.97 5.99 6.28
CA ALA A 202 13.66 4.71 6.39
C ALA A 202 12.70 3.53 6.12
N PHE A 203 11.44 3.63 6.53
CA PHE A 203 10.42 2.62 6.29
C PHE A 203 10.11 2.48 4.79
N VAL A 204 9.75 3.57 4.12
CA VAL A 204 9.41 3.58 2.69
C VAL A 204 10.63 3.19 1.83
N GLU A 205 11.79 3.77 2.11
CA GLU A 205 13.03 3.44 1.37
C GLU A 205 13.44 1.97 1.57
N GLY A 206 13.32 1.46 2.79
CA GLY A 206 13.61 0.05 3.10
C GLY A 206 12.69 -0.90 2.36
N ALA A 207 11.38 -0.65 2.40
CA ALA A 207 10.39 -1.45 1.69
C ALA A 207 10.61 -1.39 0.16
N TYR A 208 10.89 -0.20 -0.39
CA TYR A 208 11.23 -0.04 -1.79
C TYR A 208 12.42 -0.91 -2.20
N ARG A 209 13.52 -0.86 -1.43
CA ARG A 209 14.72 -1.67 -1.72
C ARG A 209 14.49 -3.17 -1.63
N LEU A 210 13.44 -3.60 -0.96
CA LEU A 210 13.11 -5.02 -0.77
C LEU A 210 12.12 -5.55 -1.78
N ALA A 211 11.05 -4.81 -2.00
CA ALA A 211 9.89 -5.29 -2.73
C ALA A 211 9.95 -4.98 -4.23
N VAL A 212 10.66 -3.91 -4.63
CA VAL A 212 10.68 -3.48 -6.03
C VAL A 212 11.90 -4.03 -6.75
N VAL A 213 11.71 -4.79 -7.83
CA VAL A 213 12.79 -5.47 -8.57
C VAL A 213 13.12 -4.73 -9.87
N ASP A 214 12.17 -4.61 -10.78
CA ASP A 214 12.40 -4.06 -12.14
C ASP A 214 11.71 -2.70 -12.35
N TYR A 215 10.95 -2.24 -11.39
CA TYR A 215 10.27 -0.96 -11.42
C TYR A 215 10.97 0.07 -10.53
N VAL A 216 11.06 1.29 -11.00
CA VAL A 216 11.61 2.41 -10.22
C VAL A 216 10.52 3.46 -10.03
N PRO A 217 9.96 3.64 -8.81
CA PRO A 217 8.95 4.66 -8.55
C PRO A 217 9.48 6.06 -8.84
N SER A 218 8.63 6.97 -9.29
CA SER A 218 9.00 8.38 -9.47
C SER A 218 9.29 9.06 -8.13
N ASN A 219 10.00 10.18 -8.18
CA ASN A 219 10.18 11.00 -6.98
C ASN A 219 8.84 11.45 -6.40
N GLU A 220 7.87 11.71 -7.27
CA GLU A 220 6.51 12.10 -6.88
C GLU A 220 5.76 10.95 -6.19
N GLU A 221 5.90 9.69 -6.67
CA GLU A 221 5.34 8.52 -5.96
C GLU A 221 5.98 8.34 -4.60
N ILE A 222 7.31 8.40 -4.52
CA ILE A 222 8.02 8.28 -3.23
C ILE A 222 7.61 9.41 -2.29
N ALA A 223 7.46 10.64 -2.79
CA ALA A 223 7.00 11.78 -1.98
C ALA A 223 5.58 11.55 -1.45
N ASP A 224 4.67 11.01 -2.26
CA ASP A 224 3.32 10.64 -1.84
C ASP A 224 3.36 9.56 -0.75
N TYR A 225 4.11 8.48 -0.95
CA TYR A 225 4.23 7.40 0.03
C TYR A 225 4.82 7.91 1.35
N LEU A 226 5.84 8.79 1.31
CA LEU A 226 6.39 9.43 2.49
C LEU A 226 5.36 10.28 3.23
N ALA A 227 4.55 11.05 2.49
CA ALA A 227 3.49 11.87 3.08
C ALA A 227 2.41 10.99 3.74
N CYS A 228 2.01 9.90 3.09
CA CYS A 228 1.02 8.94 3.60
C CYS A 228 1.39 8.34 4.95
N TYR A 229 2.67 8.04 5.18
CA TYR A 229 3.12 7.33 6.38
C TYR A 229 3.82 8.20 7.42
N LYS A 230 3.83 9.52 7.23
CA LYS A 230 4.41 10.45 8.21
C LYS A 230 3.70 10.36 9.56
N GLY A 231 4.44 9.98 10.61
CA GLY A 231 3.93 9.84 11.97
C GLY A 231 3.03 8.62 12.21
N ARG A 232 2.85 7.72 11.21
CA ARG A 232 1.89 6.60 11.27
C ARG A 232 2.53 5.22 11.45
N ILE A 233 3.87 5.13 11.42
CA ILE A 233 4.57 3.84 11.52
C ILE A 233 4.17 3.08 12.79
N GLY A 234 4.02 3.77 13.92
CA GLY A 234 3.58 3.14 15.17
C GLY A 234 2.17 2.55 15.13
N THR A 235 1.28 3.07 14.28
CA THR A 235 -0.08 2.55 14.09
C THR A 235 -0.05 1.30 13.22
N ILE A 236 0.60 1.36 12.07
CA ILE A 236 0.66 0.23 11.13
C ILE A 236 1.42 -0.99 11.70
N THR A 237 2.28 -0.81 12.70
CA THR A 237 2.94 -1.93 13.40
C THR A 237 1.97 -2.76 14.26
N ARG A 238 0.70 -2.39 14.33
CA ARG A 238 -0.34 -3.13 15.06
C ARG A 238 -1.25 -3.96 14.16
N TRP A 239 -0.96 -3.92 12.89
CA TRP A 239 -1.64 -4.70 11.84
C TRP A 239 -1.54 -6.21 12.04
#